data_b87a565095d50e7d4d384bf22d3e16ae
#
_entry.id   b87a565095d50e7d4d384bf22d3e16ae
#
_cell.length_a   1.000
_cell.length_b   1.000
_cell.length_c   1.000
_cell.angle_alpha   90.00
_cell.angle_beta   90.00
_cell.angle_gamma   90.00
#
_symmetry.space_group_name_H-M   'P 1'
#
loop_
_entity.id
_entity.type
_entity.pdbx_description
1 polymer ?
#
loop_
_entity_poly.entity_id
_entity_poly.type
_entity_poly.pdbx_seq_one_letter_code
_entity_poly.pdbx_strand_id
1 'polypeptide(L)'
;MSNPNNVSLNINHELSFIDGHALTIPTLSILNEEGDIHEGATAPDIDKATAIRLYETMRFIRALDERMQAAQRQGRVSFYMQCLGEEAAVTASAAALDQNDMI
;
A
#
# COMPACT_ATOMS: atom_id res chain seq x y z
N MET A 1 -1.75 -22.99 29.93
CA MET A 1 -2.09 -21.80 29.08
C MET A 1 -0.84 -21.43 28.30
N SER A 2 -0.78 -21.80 27.04
CA SER A 2 0.36 -21.47 26.15
C SER A 2 0.24 -20.00 25.74
N ASN A 3 1.32 -19.26 25.98
CA ASN A 3 1.45 -17.86 25.60
C ASN A 3 1.43 -17.74 24.06
N PRO A 4 0.48 -17.03 23.43
CA PRO A 4 0.35 -16.94 21.98
C PRO A 4 1.47 -16.12 21.31
N ASN A 5 2.37 -15.51 22.09
CA ASN A 5 3.45 -14.66 21.58
C ASN A 5 4.82 -15.36 21.52
N ASN A 6 4.88 -16.68 21.63
CA ASN A 6 6.14 -17.41 21.51
C ASN A 6 6.42 -17.71 20.02
N VAL A 7 6.86 -16.69 19.29
CA VAL A 7 7.41 -16.87 17.95
C VAL A 7 8.77 -17.54 18.10
N SER A 8 8.84 -18.86 17.88
CA SER A 8 10.12 -19.56 17.82
C SER A 8 10.87 -19.12 16.56
N LEU A 9 11.92 -18.34 16.73
CA LEU A 9 12.84 -18.02 15.64
C LEU A 9 13.60 -19.29 15.27
N ASN A 10 13.48 -19.73 14.03
CA ASN A 10 14.29 -20.79 13.48
C ASN A 10 15.65 -20.21 13.08
N ILE A 11 16.65 -20.32 13.99
CA ILE A 11 17.98 -19.76 13.78
C ILE A 11 18.84 -20.83 13.10
N ASN A 12 19.24 -20.58 11.86
CA ASN A 12 20.22 -21.37 11.15
C ASN A 12 21.64 -20.80 11.34
N HIS A 13 22.58 -21.64 11.74
CA HIS A 13 23.99 -21.28 11.89
C HIS A 13 24.81 -21.59 10.62
N GLU A 14 24.22 -22.25 9.66
CA GLU A 14 24.83 -22.56 8.37
C GLU A 14 24.16 -21.77 7.25
N LEU A 15 24.97 -21.26 6.32
CA LEU A 15 24.46 -20.60 5.13
C LEU A 15 23.78 -21.63 4.23
N SER A 16 22.49 -21.46 3.97
CA SER A 16 21.74 -22.27 3.02
C SER A 16 21.09 -21.39 1.97
N PHE A 17 21.11 -21.84 0.73
CA PHE A 17 20.40 -21.18 -0.35
C PHE A 17 19.00 -21.79 -0.47
N ILE A 18 17.99 -20.92 -0.43
CA ILE A 18 16.61 -21.33 -0.68
C ILE A 18 16.32 -21.06 -2.16
N ASP A 19 15.89 -22.10 -2.87
CA ASP A 19 15.42 -21.93 -4.24
C ASP A 19 14.20 -20.99 -4.24
N GLY A 20 14.27 -19.89 -4.99
CA GLY A 20 13.20 -18.90 -5.10
C GLY A 20 11.85 -19.50 -5.52
N HIS A 21 11.87 -20.61 -6.27
CA HIS A 21 10.66 -21.35 -6.65
C HIS A 21 9.99 -22.09 -5.48
N ALA A 22 10.73 -22.34 -4.39
CA ALA A 22 10.19 -22.95 -3.18
C ALA A 22 9.58 -21.92 -2.19
N LEU A 23 9.78 -20.64 -2.44
CA LEU A 23 9.22 -19.57 -1.61
C LEU A 23 7.79 -19.28 -2.05
N THR A 24 6.83 -19.58 -1.17
CA THR A 24 5.44 -19.18 -1.34
C THR A 24 5.15 -18.01 -0.40
N ILE A 25 4.90 -16.85 -0.97
CA ILE A 25 4.53 -15.65 -0.21
C ILE A 25 3.00 -15.50 -0.32
N PRO A 26 2.26 -15.60 0.79
CA PRO A 26 0.82 -15.36 0.78
C PRO A 26 0.53 -13.94 0.32
N THR A 27 -0.34 -13.79 -0.67
CA THR A 27 -0.77 -12.49 -1.17
C THR A 27 -2.24 -12.28 -0.86
N LEU A 28 -2.55 -11.15 -0.22
CA LEU A 28 -3.93 -10.72 -0.02
C LEU A 28 -4.42 -10.05 -1.30
N SER A 29 -5.47 -10.59 -1.89
CA SER A 29 -6.18 -9.96 -3.02
C SER A 29 -7.68 -9.97 -2.72
N ILE A 30 -8.32 -8.82 -2.84
CA ILE A 30 -9.77 -8.67 -2.62
C ILE A 30 -10.48 -8.57 -3.97
N LEU A 31 -9.88 -7.88 -4.93
CA LEU A 31 -10.44 -7.69 -6.26
C LEU A 31 -9.67 -8.49 -7.30
N ASN A 32 -10.39 -8.99 -8.31
CA ASN A 32 -9.80 -9.55 -9.53
C ASN A 32 -9.42 -8.43 -10.53
N GLU A 33 -8.90 -8.82 -11.69
CA GLU A 33 -8.49 -7.87 -12.74
C GLU A 33 -9.67 -7.09 -13.35
N GLU A 34 -10.86 -7.65 -13.29
CA GLU A 34 -12.11 -7.04 -13.76
C GLU A 34 -12.70 -6.05 -12.73
N GLY A 35 -12.19 -6.05 -11.50
CA GLY A 35 -12.65 -5.20 -10.39
C GLY A 35 -13.77 -5.83 -9.55
N ASP A 36 -14.07 -7.11 -9.76
CA ASP A 36 -15.02 -7.86 -8.95
C ASP A 36 -14.37 -8.43 -7.70
N ILE A 37 -15.15 -8.63 -6.64
CA ILE A 37 -14.67 -9.20 -5.38
C ILE A 37 -14.46 -10.71 -5.57
N HIS A 38 -13.28 -11.21 -5.22
CA HIS A 38 -13.01 -12.64 -5.20
C HIS A 38 -13.98 -13.40 -4.30
N GLU A 39 -14.35 -14.60 -4.71
CA GLU A 39 -15.19 -15.50 -3.88
C GLU A 39 -14.52 -15.73 -2.51
N GLY A 40 -15.25 -15.46 -1.45
CA GLY A 40 -14.76 -15.57 -0.07
C GLY A 40 -13.94 -14.35 0.44
N ALA A 41 -13.66 -13.36 -0.40
CA ALA A 41 -13.05 -12.11 0.04
C ALA A 41 -14.09 -11.16 0.63
N THR A 42 -13.68 -10.35 1.59
CA THR A 42 -14.53 -9.31 2.19
C THR A 42 -14.02 -7.94 1.78
N ALA A 43 -14.87 -7.17 1.11
CA ALA A 43 -14.56 -5.79 0.78
C ALA A 43 -14.56 -4.92 2.06
N PRO A 44 -13.75 -3.85 2.11
CA PRO A 44 -13.83 -2.87 3.19
C PRO A 44 -15.20 -2.18 3.18
N ASP A 45 -15.72 -1.86 4.38
CA ASP A 45 -16.98 -1.15 4.55
C ASP A 45 -16.77 0.35 4.32
N ILE A 46 -16.74 0.75 3.05
CA ILE A 46 -16.66 2.15 2.62
C ILE A 46 -17.85 2.49 1.72
N ASP A 47 -18.50 3.62 2.01
CA ASP A 47 -19.61 4.09 1.19
C ASP A 47 -19.12 4.64 -0.16
N LYS A 48 -20.06 4.76 -1.10
CA LYS A 48 -19.78 5.24 -2.46
C LYS A 48 -19.18 6.66 -2.45
N ALA A 49 -19.63 7.54 -1.57
CA ALA A 49 -19.14 8.92 -1.52
C ALA A 49 -17.68 8.96 -1.08
N THR A 50 -17.33 8.16 -0.08
CA THR A 50 -15.94 7.99 0.39
C THR A 50 -15.07 7.39 -0.71
N ALA A 51 -15.54 6.34 -1.40
CA ALA A 51 -14.79 5.71 -2.49
C ALA A 51 -14.50 6.71 -3.64
N ILE A 52 -15.48 7.54 -4.02
CA ILE A 52 -15.30 8.58 -5.03
C ILE A 52 -14.27 9.61 -4.56
N ARG A 53 -14.37 10.09 -3.32
CA ARG A 53 -13.43 11.05 -2.75
C ARG A 53 -11.99 10.50 -2.73
N LEU A 54 -11.80 9.24 -2.34
CA LEU A 54 -10.49 8.60 -2.38
C LEU A 54 -9.95 8.54 -3.81
N TYR A 55 -10.78 8.17 -4.77
CA TYR A 55 -10.38 8.15 -6.18
C TYR A 55 -9.99 9.53 -6.71
N GLU A 56 -10.77 10.57 -6.40
CA GLU A 56 -10.46 11.95 -6.77
C GLU A 56 -9.13 12.40 -6.16
N THR A 57 -8.85 12.02 -4.90
CA THR A 57 -7.57 12.29 -4.24
C THR A 57 -6.41 11.60 -4.95
N MET A 58 -6.54 10.34 -5.33
CA MET A 58 -5.52 9.63 -6.10
C MET A 58 -5.26 10.31 -7.46
N ARG A 59 -6.32 10.75 -8.13
CA ARG A 59 -6.20 11.50 -9.40
C ARG A 59 -5.49 12.84 -9.21
N PHE A 60 -5.79 13.53 -8.11
CA PHE A 60 -5.12 14.79 -7.75
C PHE A 60 -3.64 14.56 -7.45
N ILE A 61 -3.29 13.53 -6.66
CA ILE A 61 -1.89 13.18 -6.36
C ILE A 61 -1.10 12.95 -7.65
N ARG A 62 -1.65 12.21 -8.59
CA ARG A 62 -0.98 11.95 -9.89
C ARG A 62 -0.70 13.24 -10.66
N ALA A 63 -1.67 14.13 -10.75
CA ALA A 63 -1.50 15.42 -11.42
C ALA A 63 -0.50 16.33 -10.69
N LEU A 64 -0.50 16.29 -9.35
CA LEU A 64 0.47 17.00 -8.53
C LEU A 64 1.89 16.47 -8.75
N ASP A 65 2.07 15.16 -8.76
CA ASP A 65 3.35 14.48 -8.98
C ASP A 65 4.00 14.90 -10.29
N GLU A 66 3.24 14.93 -11.37
CA GLU A 66 3.73 15.37 -12.69
C GLU A 66 4.25 16.82 -12.64
N ARG A 67 3.51 17.70 -11.95
CA ARG A 67 3.88 19.12 -11.80
C ARG A 67 5.11 19.31 -10.93
N MET A 68 5.15 18.59 -9.80
CA MET A 68 6.26 18.70 -8.86
C MET A 68 7.54 18.12 -9.42
N GLN A 69 7.48 17.02 -10.16
CA GLN A 69 8.64 16.46 -10.85
C GLN A 69 9.17 17.41 -11.91
N ALA A 70 8.30 18.06 -12.68
CA ALA A 70 8.70 19.07 -13.63
C ALA A 70 9.39 20.27 -12.94
N ALA A 71 8.87 20.72 -11.80
CA ALA A 71 9.44 21.78 -10.99
C ALA A 71 10.82 21.40 -10.43
N GLN A 72 11.01 20.15 -10.01
CA GLN A 72 12.30 19.62 -9.56
C GLN A 72 13.33 19.63 -10.70
N ARG A 73 12.96 19.16 -11.88
CA ARG A 73 13.86 19.19 -13.07
C ARG A 73 14.28 20.59 -13.46
N GLN A 74 13.47 21.61 -13.15
CA GLN A 74 13.77 23.02 -13.36
C GLN A 74 14.57 23.65 -12.21
N GLY A 75 14.95 22.88 -11.18
CA GLY A 75 15.68 23.37 -10.01
C GLY A 75 14.84 24.23 -9.06
N ARG A 76 13.52 24.26 -9.22
CA ARG A 76 12.60 25.03 -8.36
C ARG A 76 12.29 24.34 -7.02
N VAL A 77 12.49 23.03 -6.98
CA VAL A 77 12.35 22.17 -5.80
C VAL A 77 13.61 21.30 -5.72
N SER A 78 14.19 21.19 -4.53
CA SER A 78 15.46 20.50 -4.33
C SER A 78 15.33 18.98 -4.50
N PHE A 79 14.28 18.40 -3.97
CA PHE A 79 13.99 16.96 -4.05
C PHE A 79 12.48 16.73 -4.11
N TYR A 80 12.07 15.79 -4.94
CA TYR A 80 10.70 15.31 -5.01
C TYR A 80 10.67 13.84 -5.44
N MET A 81 9.84 13.04 -4.77
CA MET A 81 9.60 11.65 -5.11
C MET A 81 8.12 11.45 -5.41
N GLN A 82 7.84 10.87 -6.56
CA GLN A 82 6.47 10.58 -7.00
C GLN A 82 5.91 9.35 -6.28
N CYS A 83 4.59 9.33 -6.08
CA CYS A 83 3.84 8.19 -5.58
C CYS A 83 3.29 7.30 -6.71
N LEU A 84 3.91 7.28 -7.87
CA LEU A 84 3.41 6.58 -9.06
C LEU A 84 3.23 5.08 -8.78
N GLY A 85 1.98 4.61 -8.88
CA GLY A 85 1.59 3.23 -8.56
C GLY A 85 1.27 2.99 -7.08
N GLU A 86 1.53 3.96 -6.19
CA GLU A 86 1.30 3.87 -4.74
C GLU A 86 0.16 4.78 -4.25
N GLU A 87 -0.52 5.48 -5.16
CA GLU A 87 -1.54 6.50 -4.82
C GLU A 87 -2.65 5.92 -3.92
N ALA A 88 -3.05 4.69 -4.17
CA ALA A 88 -4.09 4.04 -3.38
C ALA A 88 -3.62 3.72 -1.95
N ALA A 89 -2.37 3.25 -1.78
CA ALA A 89 -1.81 2.92 -0.48
C ALA A 89 -1.68 4.17 0.40
N VAL A 90 -1.13 5.25 -0.15
CA VAL A 90 -0.96 6.54 0.55
C VAL A 90 -2.32 7.13 0.91
N THR A 91 -3.27 7.17 -0.05
CA THR A 91 -4.60 7.77 0.16
C THR A 91 -5.41 7.00 1.19
N ALA A 92 -5.43 5.65 1.10
CA ALA A 92 -6.20 4.81 2.01
C ALA A 92 -5.60 4.83 3.43
N SER A 93 -4.28 4.80 3.56
CA SER A 93 -3.62 4.91 4.86
C SER A 93 -3.96 6.23 5.55
N ALA A 94 -3.89 7.34 4.83
CA ALA A 94 -4.26 8.65 5.37
C ALA A 94 -5.75 8.73 5.75
N ALA A 95 -6.64 8.11 4.97
CA ALA A 95 -8.07 8.09 5.25
C ALA A 95 -8.46 7.22 6.47
N ALA A 96 -7.60 6.30 6.87
CA ALA A 96 -7.81 5.45 8.05
C ALA A 96 -7.38 6.13 9.36
N LEU A 97 -6.73 7.30 9.28
CA LEU A 97 -6.27 8.06 10.44
C LEU A 97 -7.31 9.07 10.92
N ASP A 98 -7.36 9.30 12.23
CA ASP A 98 -8.12 10.38 12.83
C ASP A 98 -7.35 11.70 12.82
N GLN A 99 -8.07 12.82 12.94
CA GLN A 99 -7.46 14.17 12.93
C GLN A 99 -6.46 14.40 14.09
N ASN A 100 -6.52 13.59 15.14
CA ASN A 100 -5.63 13.67 16.29
C ASN A 100 -4.45 12.69 16.22
N ASP A 101 -4.39 11.86 15.18
CA ASP A 101 -3.27 10.95 14.98
C ASP A 101 -2.03 11.72 14.53
N MET A 102 -0.88 11.31 15.03
CA MET A 102 0.41 11.84 14.59
C MET A 102 1.07 10.86 13.63
N ILE A 103 1.61 11.38 12.54
CA ILE A 103 2.33 10.65 11.49
C ILE A 103 3.75 11.20 11.32
#